data_ea6c39662f992b522dbc9a2ffaf162d2
#
_entry.id   ea6c39662f992b522dbc9a2ffaf162d2
#
_cell.length_a   1.000
_cell.length_b   1.000
_cell.length_c   1.000
_cell.angle_alpha   90.00
_cell.angle_beta   90.00
_cell.angle_gamma   90.00
#
_symmetry.space_group_name_H-M   'P 1'
#
loop_
_entity.id
_entity.type
_entity.pdbx_description
1 polymer ?
#
loop_
_entity_poly.entity_id
_entity_poly.type
_entity_poly.pdbx_seq_one_letter_code
_entity_poly.pdbx_strand_id
1 'polypeptide(L)'
;PPGQHVASLFCQHANPRVADVLPGRTWDDWREEVADLMIDTVTRSAPNFKASVLARRVLSPLDLEREFGLTGGDIFHGALSLDQLFAARPVLGHANYRMPVRGLYLCGSGAHPGGGVTGIPGKNAAREILKDVRRSR
;
A
#
# COMPACT_ATOMS: atom_id res chain seq x y z
N PRO A 1 20.23 -20.01 1.53
CA PRO A 1 21.49 -20.70 1.29
C PRO A 1 22.57 -19.72 0.78
N PRO A 2 23.88 -19.99 1.01
CA PRO A 2 24.93 -19.14 0.51
C PRO A 2 24.83 -18.92 -1.00
N GLY A 3 24.99 -17.67 -1.46
CA GLY A 3 24.90 -17.30 -2.88
C GLY A 3 23.48 -17.15 -3.42
N GLN A 4 22.46 -17.34 -2.58
CA GLN A 4 21.07 -17.04 -2.95
C GLN A 4 20.59 -15.77 -2.25
N HIS A 5 19.80 -14.96 -2.96
CA HIS A 5 19.29 -13.68 -2.49
C HIS A 5 17.79 -13.58 -2.79
N VAL A 6 17.10 -12.78 -1.99
CA VAL A 6 15.70 -12.40 -2.25
C VAL A 6 15.69 -10.98 -2.78
N ALA A 7 15.04 -10.78 -3.90
CA ALA A 7 14.78 -9.45 -4.46
C ALA A 7 13.27 -9.16 -4.42
N SER A 8 12.89 -7.99 -3.94
CA SER A 8 11.51 -7.51 -4.00
C SER A 8 11.40 -6.44 -5.07
N LEU A 9 10.50 -6.65 -6.03
CA LEU A 9 10.16 -5.65 -7.03
C LEU A 9 8.85 -4.98 -6.62
N PHE A 10 8.91 -3.70 -6.25
CA PHE A 10 7.74 -2.90 -5.96
C PHE A 10 7.38 -2.07 -7.19
N CYS A 11 6.41 -2.55 -7.94
CA CYS A 11 6.02 -1.97 -9.23
C CYS A 11 4.76 -1.11 -9.04
N GLN A 12 4.92 0.17 -9.26
CA GLN A 12 3.88 1.18 -9.12
C GLN A 12 3.09 1.37 -10.42
N HIS A 13 2.00 2.13 -10.33
CA HIS A 13 1.10 2.46 -11.44
C HIS A 13 0.39 1.26 -12.07
N ALA A 14 0.25 0.16 -11.32
CA ALA A 14 -0.59 -0.95 -11.71
C ALA A 14 -2.07 -0.58 -11.51
N ASN A 15 -2.87 -0.61 -12.58
CA ASN A 15 -4.30 -0.32 -12.46
C ASN A 15 -4.99 -1.49 -11.73
N PRO A 16 -5.67 -1.27 -10.57
CA PRO A 16 -6.38 -2.33 -9.87
C PRO A 16 -7.51 -2.94 -10.71
N ARG A 17 -8.09 -2.15 -11.61
CA ARG A 17 -9.15 -2.58 -12.54
C ARG A 17 -8.55 -2.81 -13.92
N VAL A 18 -7.93 -3.95 -14.11
CA VAL A 18 -7.28 -4.28 -15.39
C VAL A 18 -8.25 -4.27 -16.57
N ALA A 19 -9.53 -4.58 -16.32
CA ALA A 19 -10.58 -4.55 -17.35
C ALA A 19 -10.82 -3.16 -17.96
N ASP A 20 -10.46 -2.08 -17.24
CA ASP A 20 -10.55 -0.70 -17.79
C ASP A 20 -9.53 -0.47 -18.92
N VAL A 21 -8.44 -1.22 -18.93
CA VAL A 21 -7.36 -1.12 -19.93
C VAL A 21 -7.42 -2.26 -20.92
N LEU A 22 -7.84 -3.43 -20.46
CA LEU A 22 -7.95 -4.66 -21.24
C LEU A 22 -9.32 -5.30 -21.04
N PRO A 23 -10.30 -4.96 -21.84
CA PRO A 23 -11.65 -5.53 -21.74
C PRO A 23 -11.63 -7.07 -21.74
N GLY A 24 -12.36 -7.66 -20.80
CA GLY A 24 -12.48 -9.11 -20.69
C GLY A 24 -11.30 -9.81 -19.99
N ARG A 25 -10.31 -9.07 -19.49
CA ARG A 25 -9.19 -9.61 -18.73
C ARG A 25 -9.31 -9.29 -17.23
N THR A 26 -8.76 -10.18 -16.41
CA THR A 26 -8.61 -9.99 -14.96
C THR A 26 -7.13 -10.04 -14.57
N TRP A 27 -6.81 -9.70 -13.32
CA TRP A 27 -5.45 -9.88 -12.81
C TRP A 27 -5.04 -11.35 -12.71
N ASP A 28 -5.98 -12.27 -12.54
CA ASP A 28 -5.69 -13.71 -12.55
C ASP A 28 -5.16 -14.17 -13.92
N ASP A 29 -5.65 -13.56 -15.00
CA ASP A 29 -5.20 -13.87 -16.36
C ASP A 29 -3.85 -13.22 -16.72
N TRP A 30 -3.53 -12.07 -16.10
CA TRP A 30 -2.45 -11.20 -16.57
C TRP A 30 -1.26 -11.08 -15.64
N ARG A 31 -1.41 -11.51 -14.42
CA ARG A 31 -0.41 -11.40 -13.36
C ARG A 31 0.98 -11.88 -13.79
N GLU A 32 1.06 -13.02 -14.43
CA GLU A 32 2.34 -13.62 -14.82
C GLU A 32 2.98 -12.87 -16.01
N GLU A 33 2.19 -12.41 -16.97
CA GLU A 33 2.69 -11.59 -18.10
C GLU A 33 3.26 -10.26 -17.60
N VAL A 34 2.59 -9.62 -16.64
CA VAL A 34 3.07 -8.39 -16.03
C VAL A 34 4.36 -8.64 -15.23
N ALA A 35 4.43 -9.75 -14.51
CA ALA A 35 5.66 -10.12 -13.79
C ALA A 35 6.83 -10.36 -14.75
N ASP A 36 6.59 -10.99 -15.89
CA ASP A 36 7.62 -11.16 -16.93
C ASP A 36 8.10 -9.81 -17.48
N LEU A 37 7.17 -8.88 -17.76
CA LEU A 37 7.52 -7.52 -18.20
C LEU A 37 8.39 -6.79 -17.15
N MET A 38 8.09 -6.95 -15.88
CA MET A 38 8.89 -6.36 -14.79
C MET A 38 10.29 -6.95 -14.73
N ILE A 39 10.42 -8.27 -14.82
CA ILE A 39 11.70 -8.99 -14.89
C ILE A 39 12.50 -8.55 -16.11
N ASP A 40 11.86 -8.45 -17.28
CA ASP A 40 12.51 -8.00 -18.51
C ASP A 40 12.97 -6.53 -18.41
N THR A 41 12.20 -5.70 -17.71
CA THR A 41 12.58 -4.30 -17.46
C THR A 41 13.85 -4.21 -16.60
N VAL A 42 13.94 -4.99 -15.53
CA VAL A 42 15.16 -5.07 -14.69
C VAL A 42 16.31 -5.63 -15.51
N THR A 43 16.07 -6.63 -16.34
CA THR A 43 17.09 -7.30 -17.15
C THR A 43 17.76 -6.37 -18.16
N ARG A 44 17.09 -5.30 -18.60
CA ARG A 44 17.73 -4.26 -19.45
C ARG A 44 18.90 -3.57 -18.74
N SER A 45 18.84 -3.42 -17.44
CA SER A 45 19.91 -2.79 -16.64
C SER A 45 20.83 -3.82 -15.96
N ALA A 46 20.34 -5.05 -15.77
CA ALA A 46 21.06 -6.17 -15.19
C ALA A 46 20.90 -7.42 -16.07
N PRO A 47 21.71 -7.60 -17.13
CA PRO A 47 21.46 -8.61 -18.17
C PRO A 47 21.37 -10.06 -17.70
N ASN A 48 21.98 -10.38 -16.56
CA ASN A 48 21.92 -11.72 -15.95
C ASN A 48 20.70 -11.93 -15.03
N PHE A 49 19.88 -10.90 -14.78
CA PHE A 49 18.81 -10.95 -13.77
C PHE A 49 17.80 -12.06 -14.07
N LYS A 50 17.21 -12.06 -15.26
CA LYS A 50 16.20 -13.05 -15.65
C LYS A 50 16.71 -14.49 -15.54
N ALA A 51 17.94 -14.73 -15.99
CA ALA A 51 18.56 -16.06 -15.92
C ALA A 51 18.88 -16.50 -14.47
N SER A 52 18.96 -15.56 -13.54
CA SER A 52 19.24 -15.82 -12.13
C SER A 52 17.99 -16.07 -11.28
N VAL A 53 16.80 -15.89 -11.84
CA VAL A 53 15.54 -16.10 -11.10
C VAL A 53 15.28 -17.58 -10.92
N LEU A 54 15.35 -18.06 -9.68
CA LEU A 54 15.11 -19.47 -9.32
C LEU A 54 13.62 -19.73 -9.05
N ALA A 55 12.94 -18.79 -8.42
CA ALA A 55 11.51 -18.84 -8.12
C ALA A 55 10.97 -17.42 -7.96
N ARG A 56 9.65 -17.27 -8.11
CA ARG A 56 8.98 -15.99 -7.90
C ARG A 56 7.63 -16.17 -7.21
N ARG A 57 7.23 -15.18 -6.44
CA ARG A 57 5.86 -14.98 -5.99
C ARG A 57 5.38 -13.62 -6.50
N VAL A 58 4.22 -13.59 -7.10
CA VAL A 58 3.61 -12.38 -7.64
C VAL A 58 2.37 -12.06 -6.83
N LEU A 59 2.24 -10.81 -6.40
CA LEU A 59 1.04 -10.29 -5.75
C LEU A 59 0.51 -9.14 -6.62
N SER A 60 -0.60 -9.38 -7.27
CA SER A 60 -1.34 -8.35 -8.01
C SER A 60 -2.20 -7.50 -7.04
N PRO A 61 -2.74 -6.35 -7.47
CA PRO A 61 -3.72 -5.62 -6.67
C PRO A 61 -4.91 -6.49 -6.22
N LEU A 62 -5.37 -7.41 -7.06
CA LEU A 62 -6.44 -8.35 -6.73
C LEU A 62 -6.02 -9.35 -5.64
N ASP A 63 -4.77 -9.80 -5.66
CA ASP A 63 -4.24 -10.68 -4.60
C ASP A 63 -4.13 -9.93 -3.27
N LEU A 64 -3.69 -8.67 -3.29
CA LEU A 64 -3.63 -7.82 -2.09
C LEU A 64 -5.03 -7.60 -1.49
N GLU A 65 -6.05 -7.43 -2.32
CA GLU A 65 -7.43 -7.33 -1.86
C GLU A 65 -7.91 -8.64 -1.24
N ARG A 66 -7.66 -9.78 -1.89
CA ARG A 66 -8.08 -11.11 -1.43
C ARG A 66 -7.37 -11.58 -0.16
N GLU A 67 -6.05 -11.40 -0.11
CA GLU A 67 -5.24 -11.89 1.00
C GLU A 67 -5.28 -10.97 2.23
N PHE A 68 -5.37 -9.66 2.03
CA PHE A 68 -5.20 -8.67 3.10
C PHE A 68 -6.41 -7.76 3.31
N GLY A 69 -7.47 -7.90 2.50
CA GLY A 69 -8.67 -7.06 2.59
C GLY A 69 -8.44 -5.60 2.17
N LEU A 70 -7.40 -5.34 1.38
CA LEU A 70 -7.08 -3.99 0.90
C LEU A 70 -7.94 -3.66 -0.31
N THR A 71 -8.89 -2.77 -0.17
CA THR A 71 -9.80 -2.37 -1.26
C THR A 71 -9.01 -1.92 -2.49
N GLY A 72 -9.19 -2.60 -3.62
CA GLY A 72 -8.44 -2.37 -4.86
C GLY A 72 -6.94 -2.65 -4.74
N GLY A 73 -6.50 -3.39 -3.72
CA GLY A 73 -5.08 -3.64 -3.45
C GLY A 73 -4.32 -2.40 -2.97
N ASP A 74 -5.02 -1.37 -2.47
CA ASP A 74 -4.41 -0.10 -2.09
C ASP A 74 -3.72 -0.18 -0.72
N ILE A 75 -2.40 -0.26 -0.75
CA ILE A 75 -1.55 -0.28 0.45
C ILE A 75 -1.54 1.03 1.24
N PHE A 76 -2.04 2.13 0.67
CA PHE A 76 -2.13 3.43 1.31
C PHE A 76 -3.49 3.69 1.98
N HIS A 77 -4.45 2.76 1.86
CA HIS A 77 -5.81 2.87 2.40
C HIS A 77 -6.54 4.13 1.92
N GLY A 78 -6.48 4.39 0.62
CA GLY A 78 -7.10 5.51 -0.06
C GLY A 78 -6.10 6.36 -0.84
N ALA A 79 -6.57 6.98 -1.91
CA ALA A 79 -5.75 7.81 -2.78
C ALA A 79 -5.06 8.94 -2.01
N LEU A 80 -3.84 9.27 -2.40
CA LEU A 80 -3.09 10.43 -1.89
C LEU A 80 -3.27 11.64 -2.81
N SER A 81 -4.52 11.91 -3.21
CA SER A 81 -4.92 13.11 -3.93
C SER A 81 -4.91 14.34 -3.01
N LEU A 82 -4.96 15.54 -3.57
CA LEU A 82 -4.86 16.78 -2.80
C LEU A 82 -5.98 16.93 -1.75
N ASP A 83 -7.15 16.37 -2.03
CA ASP A 83 -8.30 16.31 -1.12
C ASP A 83 -8.17 15.20 -0.04
N GLN A 84 -7.10 14.42 -0.08
CA GLN A 84 -6.77 13.36 0.89
C GLN A 84 -5.41 13.56 1.55
N LEU A 85 -4.95 14.82 1.64
CA LEU A 85 -3.72 15.21 2.32
C LEU A 85 -4.00 16.13 3.51
N PHE A 86 -3.06 16.19 4.43
CA PHE A 86 -3.08 17.09 5.59
C PHE A 86 -4.41 17.06 6.36
N ALA A 87 -5.09 18.20 6.45
CA ALA A 87 -6.33 18.38 7.18
C ALA A 87 -7.54 17.65 6.56
N ALA A 88 -7.45 17.25 5.30
CA ALA A 88 -8.49 16.52 4.61
C ALA A 88 -8.44 14.99 4.83
N ARG A 89 -7.34 14.45 5.38
CA ARG A 89 -7.18 13.00 5.58
C ARG A 89 -7.46 12.59 7.04
N PRO A 90 -8.31 11.62 7.32
CA PRO A 90 -9.15 10.84 6.39
C PRO A 90 -10.36 11.61 5.86
N VAL A 91 -10.84 12.60 6.62
CA VAL A 91 -11.96 13.47 6.30
C VAL A 91 -11.83 14.77 7.08
N LEU A 92 -12.33 15.86 6.54
CA LEU A 92 -12.32 17.17 7.21
C LEU A 92 -12.91 17.09 8.63
N GLY A 93 -12.22 17.72 9.58
CA GLY A 93 -12.59 17.72 11.00
C GLY A 93 -11.99 16.56 11.81
N HIS A 94 -11.45 15.52 11.18
CA HIS A 94 -10.90 14.33 11.85
C HIS A 94 -9.42 14.06 11.55
N ALA A 95 -8.70 15.04 11.02
CA ALA A 95 -7.27 14.92 10.72
C ALA A 95 -6.36 14.82 11.97
N ASN A 96 -6.92 15.07 13.15
CA ASN A 96 -6.20 15.02 14.42
C ASN A 96 -6.22 13.64 15.08
N TYR A 97 -6.43 12.59 14.30
CA TYR A 97 -6.47 11.18 14.72
C TYR A 97 -7.70 10.77 15.54
N ARG A 98 -8.54 11.70 16.01
CA ARG A 98 -9.79 11.43 16.72
C ARG A 98 -10.92 11.18 15.72
N MET A 99 -11.62 10.07 15.92
CA MET A 99 -12.79 9.74 15.11
C MET A 99 -14.08 10.33 15.71
N PRO A 100 -15.20 10.32 14.98
CA PRO A 100 -16.48 10.82 15.49
C PRO A 100 -16.95 10.10 16.77
N VAL A 101 -16.60 8.82 16.90
CA VAL A 101 -16.93 8.02 18.09
C VAL A 101 -15.93 8.34 19.19
N ARG A 102 -16.43 8.74 20.36
CA ARG A 102 -15.60 9.09 21.52
C ARG A 102 -14.71 7.91 21.93
N GLY A 103 -13.42 8.15 22.09
CA GLY A 103 -12.44 7.14 22.48
C GLY A 103 -11.92 6.30 21.30
N LEU A 104 -12.42 6.52 20.08
CA LEU A 104 -11.90 5.87 18.87
C LEU A 104 -10.86 6.77 18.19
N TYR A 105 -9.72 6.16 17.84
CA TYR A 105 -8.60 6.84 17.18
C TYR A 105 -8.14 6.07 15.94
N LEU A 106 -7.71 6.80 14.92
CA LEU A 106 -7.13 6.24 13.71
C LEU A 106 -5.61 6.47 13.72
N CYS A 107 -4.82 5.39 13.61
CA CYS A 107 -3.36 5.44 13.75
C CYS A 107 -2.58 4.80 12.58
N GLY A 108 -3.26 4.31 11.57
CA GLY A 108 -2.66 3.62 10.42
C GLY A 108 -2.49 4.51 9.18
N SER A 109 -2.28 3.87 8.04
CA SER A 109 -2.08 4.52 6.74
C SER A 109 -3.25 5.42 6.30
N GLY A 110 -4.46 5.17 6.82
CA GLY A 110 -5.62 6.02 6.61
C GLY A 110 -5.54 7.41 7.26
N ALA A 111 -4.64 7.62 8.24
CA ALA A 111 -4.41 8.93 8.86
C ALA A 111 -3.23 9.67 8.22
N HIS A 112 -3.22 11.00 8.33
CA HIS A 112 -2.07 11.81 7.90
C HIS A 112 -0.79 11.42 8.69
N PRO A 113 0.39 11.35 8.06
CA PRO A 113 0.75 11.65 6.67
C PRO A 113 0.55 10.49 5.69
N GLY A 114 -0.14 9.43 6.06
CA GLY A 114 -0.37 8.27 5.22
C GLY A 114 0.62 7.13 5.46
N GLY A 115 0.68 6.20 4.52
CA GLY A 115 1.56 5.03 4.55
C GLY A 115 3.05 5.35 4.40
N GLY A 116 3.87 4.29 4.22
CA GLY A 116 5.32 4.39 4.04
C GLY A 116 6.14 3.81 5.20
N VAL A 117 5.50 3.05 6.09
CA VAL A 117 6.15 2.31 7.20
C VAL A 117 6.96 3.23 8.14
N THR A 118 6.57 4.50 8.22
CA THR A 118 7.29 5.52 9.02
C THR A 118 6.99 5.47 10.51
N GLY A 119 5.86 4.84 10.90
CA GLY A 119 5.33 4.89 12.27
C GLY A 119 4.77 6.27 12.69
N ILE A 120 4.81 7.28 11.81
CA ILE A 120 4.38 8.65 12.14
C ILE A 120 2.90 8.73 12.52
N PRO A 121 1.94 8.14 11.80
CA PRO A 121 0.54 8.16 12.18
C PRO A 121 0.31 7.58 13.57
N GLY A 122 0.94 6.44 13.87
CA GLY A 122 0.86 5.80 15.19
C GLY A 122 1.41 6.68 16.31
N LYS A 123 2.60 7.27 16.12
CA LYS A 123 3.22 8.20 17.08
C LYS A 123 2.33 9.42 17.35
N ASN A 124 1.75 9.99 16.31
CA ASN A 124 0.90 11.16 16.43
C ASN A 124 -0.42 10.81 17.13
N ALA A 125 -1.06 9.71 16.76
CA ALA A 125 -2.26 9.22 17.44
C ALA A 125 -2.02 8.96 18.92
N ALA A 126 -0.91 8.30 19.28
CA ALA A 126 -0.54 8.06 20.68
C ALA A 126 -0.40 9.35 21.48
N ARG A 127 0.16 10.41 20.90
CA ARG A 127 0.24 11.72 21.54
C ARG A 127 -1.14 12.31 21.83
N GLU A 128 -2.07 12.19 20.91
CA GLU A 128 -3.43 12.71 21.10
C GLU A 128 -4.20 11.88 22.14
N ILE A 129 -4.05 10.57 22.14
CA ILE A 129 -4.61 9.67 23.16
C ILE A 129 -4.10 10.07 24.57
N LEU A 130 -2.80 10.25 24.72
CA LEU A 130 -2.19 10.65 26.00
C LEU A 130 -2.66 12.03 26.49
N LYS A 131 -2.89 12.99 25.59
CA LYS A 131 -3.48 14.28 25.94
C LYS A 131 -4.90 14.12 26.50
N ASP A 132 -5.70 13.29 25.86
CA ASP A 132 -7.10 13.09 26.26
C ASP A 132 -7.21 12.34 27.60
N VAL A 133 -6.37 11.31 27.81
CA VAL A 133 -6.28 10.60 29.09
C VAL A 133 -5.88 11.56 30.25
N ARG A 134 -4.97 12.50 29.98
CA ARG A 134 -4.57 13.50 31.02
C ARG A 134 -5.66 14.52 31.33
N ARG A 135 -6.50 14.87 30.35
CA ARG A 135 -7.61 15.83 30.52
C ARG A 135 -8.84 15.22 31.19
N SER A 136 -8.95 13.89 31.20
CA SER A 136 -10.05 13.16 31.83
C SER A 136 -9.76 12.73 33.27
N ARG A 137 -8.55 13.03 33.75
CA ARG A 137 -8.15 12.93 35.19
C ARG A 137 -8.32 14.25 35.89
#